data_d1fc7492cfe41546db4c8dc8e02d5105
#
_entry.id   d1fc7492cfe41546db4c8dc8e02d5105
#
_cell.length_a   1.000
_cell.length_b   1.000
_cell.length_c   1.000
_cell.angle_alpha   90.00
_cell.angle_beta   90.00
_cell.angle_gamma   90.00
#
_symmetry.space_group_name_H-M   'P 1'
#
loop_
_entity.id
_entity.type
_entity.pdbx_description
1 polymer ?
#
loop_
_entity_poly.entity_id
_entity_poly.type
_entity_poly.pdbx_seq_one_letter_code
_entity_poly.pdbx_strand_id
1 'polypeptide(L)'
;MVQRTSSRVTSRDGVNTARLLFEHLSCRFQEIDQQQDIGKDAYVDLADKAGITPLCVALQIKSGVSYRMGKGDYVVPVERHADLWRRSTVPVFGIVHDPDDSQLRWVDLTGYLRAHPEQTGGNVPVVGRQTLDELTLRGAFTNAVRAYGARGMTDLVLNLLSPDPFQTGAMYDAWALSRSDPKYLLLLRRFIMDLHPEATRRSIWLLSHVGSHPNIFFTKDTWIKPEAETLLLPAFRWSPEELAHMLRAVDHSDYGQGTLGECLDVLLYEDPNVVRKLHLAITLLLKDPDHTQAVRAATLALTHSRDQKKQLALLISDFPALMEHEWFQEIAAALEESPERFALY
;
A
#
# COMPACT_ATOMS: atom_id res chain seq x y z
N MET A 1 -1.41 -13.94 -30.78
CA MET A 1 -0.16 -13.41 -30.18
C MET A 1 -0.32 -11.89 -30.01
N VAL A 2 -0.36 -11.39 -28.78
CA VAL A 2 -0.36 -9.94 -28.53
C VAL A 2 1.08 -9.46 -28.69
N GLN A 3 1.39 -8.68 -29.73
CA GLN A 3 2.69 -8.04 -29.89
C GLN A 3 2.92 -7.06 -28.73
N ARG A 4 3.92 -7.33 -27.89
CA ARG A 4 4.39 -6.34 -26.92
C ARG A 4 4.95 -5.14 -27.69
N THR A 5 4.43 -3.95 -27.44
CA THR A 5 4.95 -2.73 -28.06
C THR A 5 6.41 -2.50 -27.60
N SER A 6 7.29 -2.06 -28.52
CA SER A 6 8.71 -1.82 -28.22
C SER A 6 8.94 -0.93 -27.00
N SER A 7 8.06 0.05 -26.77
CA SER A 7 8.12 0.95 -25.60
C SER A 7 7.93 0.23 -24.24
N ARG A 8 7.12 -0.83 -24.16
CA ARG A 8 6.95 -1.63 -22.93
C ARG A 8 8.19 -2.47 -22.61
N VAL A 9 8.85 -2.99 -23.64
CA VAL A 9 10.11 -3.73 -23.47
C VAL A 9 11.18 -2.80 -22.92
N THR A 10 11.40 -1.66 -23.57
CA THR A 10 12.41 -0.67 -23.16
C THR A 10 12.16 -0.14 -21.75
N SER A 11 10.90 0.13 -21.39
CA SER A 11 10.56 0.56 -20.01
C SER A 11 10.94 -0.50 -18.99
N ARG A 12 10.66 -1.78 -19.27
CA ARG A 12 10.99 -2.89 -18.37
C ARG A 12 12.50 -3.09 -18.22
N ASP A 13 13.27 -2.86 -19.29
CA ASP A 13 14.72 -2.96 -19.26
C ASP A 13 15.33 -1.95 -18.28
N GLY A 14 14.83 -0.71 -18.23
CA GLY A 14 15.27 0.29 -17.27
C GLY A 14 15.03 -0.11 -15.82
N VAL A 15 13.84 -0.66 -15.52
CA VAL A 15 13.50 -1.16 -14.18
C VAL A 15 14.41 -2.33 -13.80
N ASN A 16 14.62 -3.28 -14.71
CA ASN A 16 15.46 -4.44 -14.46
C ASN A 16 16.94 -4.04 -14.24
N THR A 17 17.45 -3.11 -15.05
CA THR A 17 18.83 -2.62 -14.91
C THR A 17 19.03 -1.90 -13.56
N ALA A 18 18.08 -1.05 -13.16
CA ALA A 18 18.12 -0.40 -11.86
C ALA A 18 18.04 -1.43 -10.72
N ARG A 19 17.10 -2.39 -10.78
CA ARG A 19 16.97 -3.47 -9.80
C ARG A 19 18.28 -4.23 -9.63
N LEU A 20 18.89 -4.68 -10.73
CA LEU A 20 20.14 -5.44 -10.68
C LEU A 20 21.25 -4.67 -9.98
N LEU A 21 21.40 -3.37 -10.24
CA LEU A 21 22.41 -2.55 -9.57
C LEU A 21 22.17 -2.48 -8.06
N PHE A 22 20.95 -2.18 -7.63
CA PHE A 22 20.61 -2.05 -6.21
C PHE A 22 20.74 -3.38 -5.47
N GLU A 23 20.20 -4.47 -6.03
CA GLU A 23 20.25 -5.81 -5.42
C GLU A 23 21.69 -6.36 -5.36
N HIS A 24 22.52 -6.10 -6.38
CA HIS A 24 23.95 -6.45 -6.36
C HIS A 24 24.69 -5.81 -5.17
N LEU A 25 24.25 -4.63 -4.75
CA LEU A 25 24.77 -3.91 -3.59
C LEU A 25 24.04 -4.21 -2.29
N SER A 26 23.28 -5.31 -2.26
CA SER A 26 22.51 -5.79 -1.11
C SER A 26 21.39 -4.86 -0.64
N CYS A 27 21.01 -3.88 -1.46
CA CYS A 27 19.82 -3.06 -1.23
C CYS A 27 18.57 -3.91 -1.46
N ARG A 28 17.48 -3.58 -0.76
CA ARG A 28 16.18 -4.23 -1.00
C ARG A 28 15.39 -3.39 -2.00
N PHE A 29 15.14 -3.95 -3.19
CA PHE A 29 14.34 -3.30 -4.24
C PHE A 29 12.91 -3.86 -4.23
N GLN A 30 11.92 -2.99 -4.02
CA GLN A 30 10.51 -3.35 -4.07
C GLN A 30 9.82 -2.57 -5.18
N GLU A 31 9.42 -3.28 -6.22
CA GLU A 31 8.64 -2.71 -7.33
C GLU A 31 7.20 -2.44 -6.87
N ILE A 32 6.62 -1.34 -7.35
CA ILE A 32 5.23 -0.96 -7.13
C ILE A 32 4.42 -1.41 -8.34
N ASP A 33 3.24 -1.97 -8.14
CA ASP A 33 2.34 -2.34 -9.23
C ASP A 33 1.95 -1.09 -10.03
N GLN A 34 2.14 -1.15 -11.36
CA GLN A 34 1.86 -0.06 -12.29
C GLN A 34 0.39 0.36 -12.36
N GLN A 35 -0.54 -0.46 -11.86
CA GLN A 35 -1.96 -0.09 -11.78
C GLN A 35 -2.20 1.07 -10.79
N GLN A 36 -1.20 1.42 -9.99
CA GLN A 36 -1.28 2.36 -8.87
C GLN A 36 -0.54 3.68 -9.19
N ASP A 37 -0.70 4.27 -10.34
CA ASP A 37 0.04 5.45 -10.82
C ASP A 37 0.18 6.60 -9.78
N ILE A 38 1.04 6.37 -8.78
CA ILE A 38 1.48 7.35 -7.79
C ILE A 38 2.78 8.07 -8.24
N GLY A 39 3.20 7.84 -9.49
CA GLY A 39 4.45 8.38 -10.02
C GLY A 39 5.70 7.82 -9.34
N LYS A 40 5.64 6.61 -8.79
CA LYS A 40 6.76 5.89 -8.20
C LYS A 40 6.75 4.46 -8.74
N ASP A 41 7.90 3.99 -9.24
CA ASP A 41 8.02 2.64 -9.82
C ASP A 41 8.55 1.64 -8.80
N ALA A 42 9.33 2.09 -7.81
CA ALA A 42 9.87 1.24 -6.76
C ALA A 42 10.20 2.03 -5.48
N TYR A 43 10.26 1.29 -4.34
CA TYR A 43 10.97 1.72 -3.14
C TYR A 43 12.24 0.91 -2.96
N VAL A 44 13.30 1.57 -2.50
CA VAL A 44 14.60 0.93 -2.25
C VAL A 44 15.07 1.25 -0.83
N ASP A 45 15.28 0.20 -0.04
CA ASP A 45 16.00 0.32 1.23
C ASP A 45 17.49 0.19 0.93
N LEU A 46 18.25 1.22 1.26
CA LEU A 46 19.69 1.24 1.00
C LEU A 46 20.45 0.37 2.01
N ALA A 47 21.50 -0.28 1.55
CA ALA A 47 22.38 -1.10 2.37
C ALA A 47 23.76 -0.48 2.50
N ASP A 48 24.43 -0.78 3.61
CA ASP A 48 25.84 -0.55 3.82
C ASP A 48 26.57 -1.87 4.18
N LYS A 49 27.80 -1.78 4.66
CA LYS A 49 28.59 -2.97 5.03
C LYS A 49 27.98 -3.77 6.20
N ALA A 50 27.14 -3.14 7.01
CA ALA A 50 26.48 -3.77 8.16
C ALA A 50 25.11 -4.38 7.79
N GLY A 51 24.60 -4.13 6.57
CA GLY A 51 23.31 -4.62 6.09
C GLY A 51 22.35 -3.51 5.68
N ILE A 52 21.05 -3.81 5.68
CA ILE A 52 20.02 -2.82 5.35
C ILE A 52 20.01 -1.68 6.37
N THR A 53 20.07 -0.46 5.87
CA THR A 53 19.98 0.77 6.68
C THR A 53 18.53 1.25 6.80
N PRO A 54 18.21 2.20 7.69
CA PRO A 54 16.90 2.85 7.74
C PRO A 54 16.64 3.86 6.60
N LEU A 55 17.57 3.99 5.65
CA LEU A 55 17.44 4.92 4.52
C LEU A 55 16.59 4.27 3.43
N CYS A 56 15.46 4.90 3.13
CA CYS A 56 14.56 4.49 2.06
C CYS A 56 14.44 5.62 1.03
N VAL A 57 14.36 5.25 -0.25
CA VAL A 57 14.15 6.15 -1.38
C VAL A 57 13.11 5.57 -2.33
N ALA A 58 12.24 6.41 -2.86
CA ALA A 58 11.35 6.05 -3.94
C ALA A 58 12.00 6.38 -5.30
N LEU A 59 11.78 5.53 -6.28
CA LEU A 59 12.33 5.71 -7.62
C LEU A 59 11.23 5.92 -8.65
N GLN A 60 11.41 6.92 -9.52
CA GLN A 60 10.72 7.04 -10.80
C GLN A 60 11.71 6.69 -11.90
N ILE A 61 11.44 5.65 -12.67
CA ILE A 61 12.37 5.12 -13.65
C ILE A 61 11.85 5.37 -15.07
N LYS A 62 12.66 6.03 -15.88
CA LYS A 62 12.40 6.27 -17.30
C LYS A 62 13.47 5.57 -18.12
N SER A 63 13.07 4.94 -19.23
CA SER A 63 14.02 4.23 -20.10
C SER A 63 13.72 4.53 -21.57
N GLY A 64 14.73 4.90 -22.31
CA GLY A 64 14.66 5.14 -23.73
C GLY A 64 15.36 6.43 -24.19
N VAL A 65 15.68 6.45 -25.47
CA VAL A 65 16.35 7.60 -26.15
C VAL A 65 15.47 8.87 -26.17
N SER A 66 14.15 8.72 -26.00
CA SER A 66 13.22 9.85 -25.96
C SER A 66 13.42 10.78 -24.76
N TYR A 67 14.13 10.34 -23.74
CA TYR A 67 14.44 11.15 -22.56
C TYR A 67 15.77 11.93 -22.70
N ARG A 68 16.48 11.79 -23.83
CA ARG A 68 17.68 12.58 -24.11
C ARG A 68 17.33 14.05 -24.43
N MET A 69 18.17 14.92 -23.93
CA MET A 69 18.21 16.34 -24.35
C MET A 69 19.46 16.62 -25.19
N GLY A 70 19.48 17.79 -25.79
CA GLY A 70 20.70 18.28 -26.43
C GLY A 70 21.89 18.32 -25.44
N LYS A 71 23.12 18.17 -25.97
CA LYS A 71 24.38 18.21 -25.20
C LYS A 71 24.64 17.01 -24.24
N GLY A 72 23.90 15.89 -24.43
CA GLY A 72 24.16 14.67 -23.64
C GLY A 72 23.50 14.66 -22.26
N ASP A 73 22.60 15.60 -21.96
CA ASP A 73 21.76 15.59 -20.78
C ASP A 73 20.45 14.85 -21.02
N TYR A 74 19.69 14.61 -19.95
CA TYR A 74 18.43 13.86 -19.97
C TYR A 74 17.34 14.60 -19.20
N VAL A 75 16.11 14.07 -19.25
CA VAL A 75 14.96 14.62 -18.52
C VAL A 75 14.13 13.52 -17.88
N VAL A 76 13.53 13.88 -16.75
CA VAL A 76 12.42 13.13 -16.16
C VAL A 76 11.15 14.00 -16.28
N PRO A 77 10.13 13.54 -17.03
CA PRO A 77 8.83 14.21 -17.08
C PRO A 77 8.16 14.17 -15.71
N VAL A 78 7.68 15.32 -15.25
CA VAL A 78 7.02 15.45 -13.94
C VAL A 78 5.51 15.24 -14.06
N GLU A 79 4.94 15.63 -15.21
CA GLU A 79 3.50 15.51 -15.50
C GLU A 79 2.64 16.05 -14.35
N ARG A 80 1.72 15.22 -13.82
CA ARG A 80 0.81 15.56 -12.71
C ARG A 80 1.40 15.28 -11.33
N HIS A 81 2.63 14.79 -11.24
CA HIS A 81 3.20 14.29 -9.98
C HIS A 81 4.03 15.32 -9.20
N ALA A 82 4.16 16.56 -9.71
CA ALA A 82 5.01 17.58 -9.10
C ALA A 82 4.74 17.78 -7.61
N ASP A 83 3.49 18.01 -7.25
CA ASP A 83 3.11 18.25 -5.85
C ASP A 83 3.23 17.00 -4.98
N LEU A 84 2.89 15.84 -5.54
CA LEU A 84 3.04 14.57 -4.84
C LEU A 84 4.51 14.29 -4.50
N TRP A 85 5.42 14.47 -5.46
CA TRP A 85 6.86 14.24 -5.23
C TRP A 85 7.48 15.30 -4.33
N ARG A 86 7.05 16.57 -4.45
CA ARG A 86 7.49 17.67 -3.57
C ARG A 86 7.16 17.42 -2.11
N ARG A 87 5.96 16.88 -1.83
CA ARG A 87 5.44 16.61 -0.49
C ARG A 87 5.74 15.20 0.02
N SER A 88 6.30 14.33 -0.83
CA SER A 88 6.56 12.94 -0.46
C SER A 88 7.41 12.83 0.82
N THR A 89 7.01 11.93 1.70
CA THR A 89 7.72 11.62 2.96
C THR A 89 9.00 10.85 2.67
N VAL A 90 8.93 9.85 1.80
CA VAL A 90 10.10 9.18 1.24
C VAL A 90 10.56 9.98 0.01
N PRO A 91 11.82 10.46 -0.04
CA PRO A 91 12.29 11.25 -1.17
C PRO A 91 12.17 10.46 -2.48
N VAL A 92 11.74 11.14 -3.55
CA VAL A 92 11.61 10.56 -4.88
C VAL A 92 12.80 10.95 -5.72
N PHE A 93 13.51 9.95 -6.26
CA PHE A 93 14.62 10.15 -7.16
C PHE A 93 14.28 9.64 -8.57
N GLY A 94 14.57 10.43 -9.57
CA GLY A 94 14.43 10.06 -10.97
C GLY A 94 15.64 9.27 -11.46
N ILE A 95 15.37 8.16 -12.12
CA ILE A 95 16.40 7.35 -12.81
C ILE A 95 16.10 7.38 -14.31
N VAL A 96 17.11 7.68 -15.12
CA VAL A 96 17.03 7.56 -16.58
C VAL A 96 17.99 6.48 -17.05
N HIS A 97 17.44 5.48 -17.70
CA HIS A 97 18.20 4.43 -18.40
C HIS A 97 18.28 4.74 -19.89
N ASP A 98 19.49 4.85 -20.39
CA ASP A 98 19.74 4.98 -21.82
C ASP A 98 20.13 3.62 -22.41
N PRO A 99 19.33 3.04 -23.31
CA PRO A 99 19.59 1.71 -23.85
C PRO A 99 20.84 1.65 -24.75
N ASP A 100 21.30 2.78 -25.32
CA ASP A 100 22.44 2.78 -26.24
C ASP A 100 23.79 2.65 -25.49
N ASP A 101 23.90 3.20 -24.28
CA ASP A 101 25.10 3.05 -23.46
C ASP A 101 24.88 2.19 -22.21
N SER A 102 23.64 1.73 -22.01
CA SER A 102 23.21 0.92 -20.86
C SER A 102 23.52 1.57 -19.50
N GLN A 103 23.69 2.88 -19.44
CA GLN A 103 23.97 3.59 -18.22
C GLN A 103 22.72 4.10 -17.55
N LEU A 104 22.73 4.08 -16.22
CA LEU A 104 21.76 4.74 -15.38
C LEU A 104 22.27 6.13 -14.98
N ARG A 105 21.34 7.11 -14.97
CA ARG A 105 21.59 8.47 -14.48
C ARG A 105 20.52 8.83 -13.49
N TRP A 106 20.82 9.73 -12.56
CA TRP A 106 19.88 10.04 -11.50
C TRP A 106 19.75 11.52 -11.20
N VAL A 107 18.64 11.90 -10.60
CA VAL A 107 18.36 13.24 -10.07
C VAL A 107 17.48 13.14 -8.83
N ASP A 108 17.70 14.01 -7.86
CA ASP A 108 16.82 14.20 -6.72
C ASP A 108 15.59 15.03 -7.14
N LEU A 109 14.48 14.36 -7.48
CA LEU A 109 13.24 15.01 -7.90
C LEU A 109 12.60 15.80 -6.78
N THR A 110 12.53 15.23 -5.57
CA THR A 110 11.95 15.90 -4.39
C THR A 110 12.72 17.17 -4.05
N GLY A 111 14.06 17.11 -4.02
CA GLY A 111 14.88 18.27 -3.74
C GLY A 111 14.77 19.33 -4.82
N TYR A 112 14.81 18.92 -6.08
CA TYR A 112 14.63 19.84 -7.21
C TYR A 112 13.28 20.55 -7.14
N LEU A 113 12.16 19.83 -6.95
CA LEU A 113 10.82 20.42 -6.91
C LEU A 113 10.59 21.29 -5.66
N ARG A 114 11.25 21.01 -4.55
CA ARG A 114 11.23 21.88 -3.36
C ARG A 114 11.98 23.19 -3.60
N ALA A 115 13.06 23.14 -4.38
CA ALA A 115 13.80 24.33 -4.79
C ALA A 115 13.09 25.17 -5.89
N HIS A 116 12.16 24.54 -6.63
CA HIS A 116 11.41 25.16 -7.71
C HIS A 116 9.88 25.02 -7.45
N PRO A 117 9.34 25.73 -6.46
CA PRO A 117 7.92 25.58 -6.05
C PRO A 117 6.92 25.99 -7.16
N GLU A 118 7.34 26.83 -8.11
CA GLU A 118 6.56 27.25 -9.27
C GLU A 118 6.38 26.12 -10.31
N GLN A 119 7.22 25.10 -10.29
CA GLN A 119 7.15 24.00 -11.26
C GLN A 119 6.03 23.01 -10.91
N THR A 120 4.96 23.04 -11.67
CA THR A 120 3.79 22.16 -11.53
C THR A 120 3.73 21.05 -12.58
N GLY A 121 4.64 21.07 -13.56
CA GLY A 121 4.72 20.10 -14.66
C GLY A 121 6.02 20.25 -15.45
N GLY A 122 6.03 19.78 -16.70
CA GLY A 122 7.21 19.84 -17.57
C GLY A 122 8.26 18.78 -17.22
N ASN A 123 9.52 19.15 -17.33
CA ASN A 123 10.66 18.22 -17.21
C ASN A 123 11.65 18.67 -16.15
N VAL A 124 12.16 17.72 -15.35
CA VAL A 124 13.31 17.95 -14.48
C VAL A 124 14.58 17.51 -15.22
N PRO A 125 15.59 18.39 -15.33
CA PRO A 125 16.83 18.05 -16.02
C PRO A 125 17.65 17.04 -15.22
N VAL A 126 18.27 16.11 -15.95
CA VAL A 126 19.20 15.10 -15.41
C VAL A 126 20.54 15.31 -16.11
N VAL A 127 21.55 15.67 -15.33
CA VAL A 127 22.89 15.92 -15.88
C VAL A 127 23.51 14.62 -16.39
N GLY A 128 23.90 14.56 -17.66
CA GLY A 128 24.35 13.33 -18.33
C GLY A 128 25.56 12.65 -17.67
N ARG A 129 26.44 13.43 -17.02
CA ARG A 129 27.60 12.92 -16.25
C ARG A 129 27.23 12.43 -14.83
N GLN A 130 26.00 12.65 -14.37
CA GLN A 130 25.54 12.19 -13.06
C GLN A 130 25.07 10.72 -13.17
N THR A 131 26.00 9.83 -13.41
CA THR A 131 25.74 8.40 -13.55
C THR A 131 25.40 7.76 -12.21
N LEU A 132 24.65 6.66 -12.27
CA LEU A 132 24.35 5.79 -11.13
C LEU A 132 25.04 4.45 -11.36
N ASP A 133 26.15 4.28 -10.70
CA ASP A 133 26.96 3.07 -10.64
C ASP A 133 27.24 2.69 -9.17
N GLU A 134 27.99 1.64 -8.92
CA GLU A 134 28.32 1.20 -7.56
C GLU A 134 28.98 2.31 -6.72
N LEU A 135 29.93 3.05 -7.28
CA LEU A 135 30.64 4.09 -6.56
C LEU A 135 29.72 5.26 -6.18
N THR A 136 28.97 5.74 -7.14
CA THR A 136 28.05 6.86 -6.95
C THR A 136 26.87 6.47 -6.06
N LEU A 137 26.38 5.23 -6.14
CA LEU A 137 25.34 4.73 -5.26
C LEU A 137 25.80 4.72 -3.80
N ARG A 138 26.99 4.17 -3.51
CA ARG A 138 27.58 4.16 -2.14
C ARG A 138 27.98 5.56 -1.64
N GLY A 139 28.19 6.50 -2.53
CA GLY A 139 28.64 7.86 -2.25
C GLY A 139 27.54 8.91 -2.35
N ALA A 140 27.52 9.61 -3.50
CA ALA A 140 26.69 10.80 -3.72
C ALA A 140 25.20 10.50 -3.61
N PHE A 141 24.72 9.39 -4.18
CA PHE A 141 23.31 9.01 -4.12
C PHE A 141 22.85 8.74 -2.66
N THR A 142 23.57 7.86 -1.95
CA THR A 142 23.25 7.56 -0.54
C THR A 142 23.31 8.80 0.36
N ASN A 143 24.28 9.69 0.13
CA ASN A 143 24.38 10.94 0.88
C ASN A 143 23.21 11.89 0.58
N ALA A 144 22.74 11.96 -0.66
CA ALA A 144 21.58 12.73 -1.03
C ALA A 144 20.33 12.19 -0.33
N VAL A 145 20.12 10.85 -0.30
CA VAL A 145 19.02 10.24 0.44
C VAL A 145 19.12 10.54 1.95
N ARG A 146 20.32 10.42 2.53
CA ARG A 146 20.58 10.68 3.95
C ARG A 146 20.26 12.14 4.34
N ALA A 147 20.40 13.09 3.43
CA ALA A 147 20.08 14.50 3.70
C ALA A 147 18.61 14.74 4.03
N TYR A 148 17.72 13.82 3.66
CA TYR A 148 16.30 13.90 4.02
C TYR A 148 16.03 13.49 5.48
N GLY A 149 16.88 12.71 6.12
CA GLY A 149 16.97 12.46 7.57
C GLY A 149 15.63 12.20 8.27
N ALA A 150 15.51 12.71 9.50
CA ALA A 150 14.38 12.46 10.43
C ALA A 150 13.08 13.23 10.15
N ARG A 151 12.85 13.77 8.96
CA ARG A 151 11.64 14.57 8.65
C ARG A 151 10.36 13.72 8.46
N GLY A 152 10.48 12.41 8.35
CA GLY A 152 9.44 11.53 7.85
C GLY A 152 8.10 11.54 8.59
N MET A 153 8.07 11.59 9.94
CA MET A 153 6.82 11.39 10.68
C MET A 153 5.83 12.56 10.54
N THR A 154 6.31 13.80 10.63
CA THR A 154 5.45 14.99 10.52
C THR A 154 4.87 15.11 9.09
N ASP A 155 5.71 14.92 8.08
CA ASP A 155 5.27 14.98 6.68
C ASP A 155 4.26 13.87 6.38
N LEU A 156 4.46 12.67 6.93
CA LEU A 156 3.53 11.55 6.79
C LEU A 156 2.15 11.88 7.36
N VAL A 157 2.09 12.37 8.60
CA VAL A 157 0.83 12.74 9.26
C VAL A 157 0.09 13.82 8.47
N LEU A 158 0.80 14.87 8.04
CA LEU A 158 0.20 15.94 7.23
C LEU A 158 -0.36 15.41 5.90
N ASN A 159 0.33 14.47 5.26
CA ASN A 159 -0.14 13.88 4.02
C ASN A 159 -1.32 12.92 4.23
N LEU A 160 -1.36 12.16 5.35
CA LEU A 160 -2.51 11.32 5.71
C LEU A 160 -3.78 12.14 5.99
N LEU A 161 -3.63 13.37 6.47
CA LEU A 161 -4.75 14.31 6.71
C LEU A 161 -5.09 15.17 5.48
N SER A 162 -4.36 15.01 4.38
CA SER A 162 -4.58 15.77 3.15
C SER A 162 -5.51 15.00 2.21
N PRO A 163 -6.19 15.69 1.25
CA PRO A 163 -6.97 15.00 0.23
C PRO A 163 -6.08 14.14 -0.68
N ASP A 164 -6.71 13.20 -1.40
CA ASP A 164 -6.03 12.42 -2.42
C ASP A 164 -5.49 13.33 -3.55
N PRO A 165 -4.33 13.03 -4.16
CA PRO A 165 -3.57 11.77 -4.07
C PRO A 165 -2.54 11.70 -2.91
N PHE A 166 -2.50 12.68 -2.02
CA PHE A 166 -1.48 12.73 -0.96
C PHE A 166 -1.66 11.62 0.08
N GLN A 167 -2.90 11.28 0.43
CA GLN A 167 -3.19 10.16 1.33
C GLN A 167 -2.66 8.83 0.74
N THR A 168 -2.96 8.56 -0.53
CA THR A 168 -2.48 7.36 -1.22
C THR A 168 -0.94 7.31 -1.22
N GLY A 169 -0.28 8.42 -1.55
CA GLY A 169 1.17 8.51 -1.50
C GLY A 169 1.74 8.26 -0.10
N ALA A 170 1.11 8.83 0.93
CA ALA A 170 1.50 8.66 2.33
C ALA A 170 1.39 7.22 2.82
N MET A 171 0.39 6.48 2.38
CA MET A 171 0.24 5.06 2.74
C MET A 171 1.38 4.20 2.21
N TYR A 172 1.78 4.39 0.96
CA TYR A 172 2.93 3.69 0.40
C TYR A 172 4.24 4.10 1.07
N ASP A 173 4.40 5.38 1.41
CA ASP A 173 5.56 5.86 2.17
C ASP A 173 5.59 5.23 3.57
N ALA A 174 4.45 5.15 4.28
CA ALA A 174 4.33 4.47 5.57
C ALA A 174 4.70 2.99 5.48
N TRP A 175 4.21 2.32 4.45
CA TRP A 175 4.54 0.92 4.18
C TRP A 175 6.04 0.73 3.96
N ALA A 176 6.67 1.54 3.11
CA ALA A 176 8.10 1.46 2.86
C ALA A 176 8.93 1.72 4.12
N LEU A 177 8.57 2.74 4.90
CA LEU A 177 9.27 3.11 6.13
C LEU A 177 9.05 2.09 7.27
N SER A 178 7.92 1.38 7.27
CA SER A 178 7.58 0.39 8.31
C SER A 178 8.53 -0.81 8.33
N ARG A 179 9.24 -1.06 7.24
CA ARG A 179 10.28 -2.10 7.17
C ARG A 179 11.44 -1.85 8.13
N SER A 180 11.70 -0.59 8.45
CA SER A 180 12.71 -0.18 9.43
C SER A 180 12.10 0.19 10.79
N ASP A 181 10.88 0.76 10.80
CA ASP A 181 10.19 1.19 12.02
C ASP A 181 8.66 0.94 11.92
N PRO A 182 8.12 -0.07 12.62
CA PRO A 182 6.70 -0.43 12.56
C PRO A 182 5.74 0.65 13.04
N LYS A 183 6.23 1.71 13.72
CA LYS A 183 5.39 2.84 14.15
C LYS A 183 4.66 3.50 12.98
N TYR A 184 5.21 3.45 11.77
CA TYR A 184 4.54 4.00 10.59
C TYR A 184 3.23 3.27 10.27
N LEU A 185 3.14 1.96 10.49
CA LEU A 185 1.87 1.22 10.36
C LEU A 185 0.88 1.52 11.49
N LEU A 186 1.37 1.80 12.71
CA LEU A 186 0.49 2.28 13.78
C LEU A 186 -0.16 3.62 13.44
N LEU A 187 0.52 4.49 12.69
CA LEU A 187 -0.09 5.72 12.20
C LEU A 187 -1.22 5.42 11.21
N LEU A 188 -1.01 4.52 10.23
CA LEU A 188 -2.09 4.10 9.32
C LEU A 188 -3.28 3.56 10.11
N ARG A 189 -3.04 2.68 11.08
CA ARG A 189 -4.07 2.16 11.98
C ARG A 189 -4.82 3.28 12.70
N ARG A 190 -4.10 4.29 13.17
CA ARG A 190 -4.67 5.40 13.94
C ARG A 190 -5.53 6.33 13.11
N PHE A 191 -5.14 6.58 11.88
CA PHE A 191 -5.82 7.51 10.97
C PHE A 191 -6.86 6.85 10.08
N ILE A 192 -7.24 5.58 10.33
CA ILE A 192 -8.16 4.83 9.44
C ILE A 192 -9.47 5.58 9.17
N MET A 193 -10.01 6.30 10.16
CA MET A 193 -11.26 7.05 10.06
C MET A 193 -11.13 8.36 9.26
N ASP A 194 -9.92 8.86 9.09
CA ASP A 194 -9.64 10.11 8.37
C ASP A 194 -9.34 9.86 6.88
N LEU A 195 -9.27 8.58 6.48
CA LEU A 195 -8.95 8.18 5.12
C LEU A 195 -10.21 8.18 4.24
N HIS A 196 -10.07 8.63 3.00
CA HIS A 196 -11.12 8.49 1.99
C HIS A 196 -11.23 7.02 1.53
N PRO A 197 -12.32 6.61 0.86
CA PRO A 197 -12.60 5.19 0.58
C PRO A 197 -11.44 4.43 -0.09
N GLU A 198 -10.82 4.99 -1.12
CA GLU A 198 -9.71 4.33 -1.81
C GLU A 198 -8.46 4.18 -0.92
N ALA A 199 -8.17 5.20 -0.10
CA ALA A 199 -7.09 5.14 0.88
C ALA A 199 -7.39 4.09 1.99
N THR A 200 -8.64 3.97 2.41
CA THR A 200 -9.08 2.94 3.35
C THR A 200 -8.89 1.54 2.77
N ARG A 201 -9.29 1.29 1.51
CA ARG A 201 -9.07 0.02 0.79
C ARG A 201 -7.59 -0.39 0.84
N ARG A 202 -6.70 0.54 0.49
CA ARG A 202 -5.26 0.30 0.50
C ARG A 202 -4.71 0.05 1.90
N SER A 203 -5.23 0.77 2.90
CA SER A 203 -4.83 0.57 4.29
C SER A 203 -5.23 -0.80 4.81
N ILE A 204 -6.41 -1.31 4.47
CA ILE A 204 -6.84 -2.67 4.78
C ILE A 204 -5.84 -3.67 4.20
N TRP A 205 -5.53 -3.53 2.91
CA TRP A 205 -4.57 -4.40 2.25
C TRP A 205 -3.18 -4.33 2.91
N LEU A 206 -2.64 -3.13 3.15
CA LEU A 206 -1.32 -2.96 3.76
C LEU A 206 -1.24 -3.55 5.18
N LEU A 207 -2.26 -3.30 6.01
CA LEU A 207 -2.28 -3.75 7.40
C LEU A 207 -2.48 -5.27 7.51
N SER A 208 -3.21 -5.91 6.60
CA SER A 208 -3.39 -7.38 6.59
C SER A 208 -2.07 -8.14 6.38
N HIS A 209 -1.05 -7.47 5.78
CA HIS A 209 0.27 -8.06 5.59
C HIS A 209 1.14 -8.06 6.85
N VAL A 210 0.65 -7.55 7.98
CA VAL A 210 1.37 -7.62 9.26
C VAL A 210 1.34 -9.04 9.85
N GLY A 211 0.32 -9.82 9.54
CA GLY A 211 0.21 -11.22 9.96
C GLY A 211 0.94 -12.20 9.04
N SER A 212 0.73 -13.48 9.28
CA SER A 212 1.32 -14.59 8.51
C SER A 212 0.26 -15.42 7.77
N HIS A 213 -0.86 -14.81 7.35
CA HIS A 213 -1.95 -15.54 6.71
C HIS A 213 -1.51 -16.14 5.36
N PRO A 214 -1.69 -17.45 5.12
CA PRO A 214 -1.10 -18.14 3.96
C PRO A 214 -1.63 -17.66 2.61
N ASN A 215 -2.86 -17.15 2.56
CA ASN A 215 -3.46 -16.65 1.32
C ASN A 215 -2.98 -15.24 0.94
N ILE A 216 -2.47 -14.47 1.92
CA ILE A 216 -1.97 -13.11 1.71
C ILE A 216 -0.46 -13.13 1.45
N PHE A 217 0.26 -14.05 2.09
CA PHE A 217 1.70 -14.22 1.93
C PHE A 217 2.01 -15.39 1.00
N PHE A 218 2.37 -15.08 -0.25
CA PHE A 218 2.84 -16.08 -1.21
C PHE A 218 4.33 -16.43 -1.03
N THR A 219 5.08 -15.64 -0.27
CA THR A 219 6.52 -15.84 -0.03
C THR A 219 6.81 -15.94 1.47
N LYS A 220 7.82 -16.75 1.81
CA LYS A 220 8.29 -16.88 3.21
C LYS A 220 9.00 -15.63 3.74
N ASP A 221 9.32 -14.69 2.89
CA ASP A 221 10.02 -13.47 3.25
C ASP A 221 9.01 -12.39 3.65
N THR A 222 8.49 -12.52 4.86
CA THR A 222 7.83 -11.40 5.51
C THR A 222 8.88 -10.33 5.79
N TRP A 223 8.79 -9.20 5.09
CA TRP A 223 9.70 -8.08 5.31
C TRP A 223 9.31 -7.25 6.55
N ILE A 224 8.20 -7.56 7.21
CA ILE A 224 7.87 -7.07 8.56
C ILE A 224 8.53 -8.02 9.55
N LYS A 225 9.36 -7.46 10.41
CA LYS A 225 10.07 -8.22 11.44
C LYS A 225 9.07 -8.82 12.44
N PRO A 226 9.33 -10.02 12.99
CA PRO A 226 8.45 -10.65 14.00
C PRO A 226 8.17 -9.75 15.22
N GLU A 227 9.13 -8.91 15.61
CA GLU A 227 8.96 -7.95 16.70
C GLU A 227 7.89 -6.89 16.37
N ALA A 228 7.71 -6.56 15.08
CA ALA A 228 6.69 -5.64 14.63
C ALA A 228 5.28 -6.24 14.76
N GLU A 229 5.11 -7.52 14.50
CA GLU A 229 3.84 -8.23 14.72
C GLU A 229 3.40 -8.10 16.18
N THR A 230 4.29 -8.38 17.12
CA THR A 230 4.02 -8.26 18.55
C THR A 230 3.56 -6.84 18.94
N LEU A 231 4.06 -5.81 18.27
CA LEU A 231 3.66 -4.43 18.51
C LEU A 231 2.33 -4.06 17.84
N LEU A 232 2.09 -4.56 16.63
CA LEU A 232 0.99 -4.10 15.76
C LEU A 232 -0.30 -4.89 15.99
N LEU A 233 -0.23 -6.22 16.16
CA LEU A 233 -1.43 -7.06 16.32
C LEU A 233 -2.32 -6.63 17.50
N PRO A 234 -1.80 -6.27 18.68
CA PRO A 234 -2.64 -5.75 19.76
C PRO A 234 -3.36 -4.43 19.42
N ALA A 235 -2.85 -3.66 18.45
CA ALA A 235 -3.47 -2.42 17.99
C ALA A 235 -4.64 -2.67 17.02
N PHE A 236 -4.81 -3.88 16.49
CA PHE A 236 -5.90 -4.25 15.59
C PHE A 236 -7.21 -4.58 16.34
N ARG A 237 -7.53 -3.75 17.33
CA ARG A 237 -8.80 -3.79 18.05
C ARG A 237 -9.67 -2.63 17.57
N TRP A 238 -10.44 -2.91 16.56
CA TRP A 238 -11.27 -1.92 15.86
C TRP A 238 -12.48 -1.50 16.68
N SER A 239 -12.92 -0.24 16.56
CA SER A 239 -14.22 0.19 17.05
C SER A 239 -15.33 -0.23 16.08
N PRO A 240 -16.61 -0.25 16.49
CA PRO A 240 -17.74 -0.50 15.56
C PRO A 240 -17.78 0.50 14.41
N GLU A 241 -17.43 1.75 14.65
CA GLU A 241 -17.40 2.82 13.65
C GLU A 241 -16.25 2.58 12.64
N GLU A 242 -15.08 2.18 13.11
CA GLU A 242 -13.96 1.80 12.24
C GLU A 242 -14.30 0.57 11.39
N LEU A 243 -14.96 -0.43 11.96
CA LEU A 243 -15.44 -1.60 11.21
C LEU A 243 -16.44 -1.20 10.13
N ALA A 244 -17.43 -0.37 10.46
CA ALA A 244 -18.39 0.12 9.48
C ALA A 244 -17.71 0.95 8.36
N HIS A 245 -16.73 1.78 8.73
CA HIS A 245 -15.95 2.56 7.77
C HIS A 245 -15.15 1.66 6.81
N MET A 246 -14.44 0.66 7.32
CA MET A 246 -13.69 -0.28 6.50
C MET A 246 -14.60 -1.13 5.61
N LEU A 247 -15.74 -1.61 6.12
CA LEU A 247 -16.72 -2.38 5.35
C LEU A 247 -17.29 -1.59 4.18
N ARG A 248 -17.58 -0.29 4.36
CA ARG A 248 -18.02 0.59 3.26
C ARG A 248 -16.99 0.75 2.15
N ALA A 249 -15.72 0.56 2.46
CA ALA A 249 -14.64 0.67 1.49
C ALA A 249 -14.45 -0.61 0.65
N VAL A 250 -15.01 -1.75 1.05
CA VAL A 250 -14.85 -3.04 0.35
C VAL A 250 -15.99 -3.25 -0.65
N ASP A 251 -15.66 -3.49 -1.92
CA ASP A 251 -16.66 -3.66 -3.00
C ASP A 251 -17.32 -5.04 -3.02
N HIS A 252 -18.41 -5.18 -3.80
CA HIS A 252 -19.14 -6.44 -3.95
C HIS A 252 -18.30 -7.61 -4.48
N SER A 253 -17.36 -7.33 -5.37
CA SER A 253 -16.48 -8.32 -5.99
C SER A 253 -15.30 -8.73 -5.12
N ASP A 254 -15.10 -8.08 -3.98
CA ASP A 254 -13.92 -8.26 -3.14
C ASP A 254 -14.07 -9.40 -2.11
N TYR A 255 -15.03 -10.31 -2.28
CA TYR A 255 -15.24 -11.46 -1.39
C TYR A 255 -14.87 -12.78 -2.08
N GLY A 256 -13.68 -13.22 -1.81
CA GLY A 256 -13.09 -14.46 -2.28
C GLY A 256 -11.67 -14.57 -1.73
N GLN A 257 -11.07 -15.73 -1.92
CA GLN A 257 -9.69 -15.97 -1.49
C GLN A 257 -8.72 -14.98 -2.18
N GLY A 258 -7.87 -14.35 -1.41
CA GLY A 258 -6.88 -13.37 -1.89
C GLY A 258 -7.45 -11.98 -2.20
N THR A 259 -8.72 -11.72 -1.89
CA THR A 259 -9.35 -10.42 -2.11
C THR A 259 -9.22 -9.47 -0.91
N LEU A 260 -9.68 -8.22 -1.09
CA LEU A 260 -9.69 -7.23 -0.02
C LEU A 260 -10.62 -7.63 1.14
N GLY A 261 -11.68 -8.37 0.86
CA GLY A 261 -12.58 -8.91 1.90
C GLY A 261 -11.86 -9.88 2.82
N GLU A 262 -11.03 -10.78 2.29
CA GLU A 262 -10.19 -11.66 3.10
C GLU A 262 -9.13 -10.85 3.86
N CYS A 263 -8.55 -9.82 3.26
CA CYS A 263 -7.64 -8.91 3.96
C CYS A 263 -8.31 -8.25 5.17
N LEU A 264 -9.57 -7.82 5.03
CA LEU A 264 -10.35 -7.28 6.14
C LEU A 264 -10.62 -8.34 7.22
N ASP A 265 -11.01 -9.57 6.82
CA ASP A 265 -11.27 -10.67 7.75
C ASP A 265 -10.05 -10.98 8.62
N VAL A 266 -8.87 -11.05 8.00
CA VAL A 266 -7.58 -11.28 8.71
C VAL A 266 -7.32 -10.23 9.79
N LEU A 267 -7.69 -8.96 9.57
CA LEU A 267 -7.52 -7.90 10.56
C LEU A 267 -8.43 -8.04 11.80
N LEU A 268 -9.38 -8.98 11.77
CA LEU A 268 -10.34 -9.19 12.84
C LEU A 268 -9.93 -10.31 13.81
N TYR A 269 -9.02 -11.20 13.42
CA TYR A 269 -8.67 -12.40 14.20
C TYR A 269 -8.13 -12.10 15.60
N GLU A 270 -7.43 -10.99 15.78
CA GLU A 270 -6.81 -10.62 17.05
C GLU A 270 -7.77 -9.92 18.03
N ASP A 271 -9.02 -9.66 17.63
CA ASP A 271 -10.02 -9.00 18.48
C ASP A 271 -10.96 -10.00 19.14
N PRO A 272 -10.82 -10.29 20.43
CA PRO A 272 -11.66 -11.27 21.13
C PRO A 272 -13.13 -10.82 21.23
N ASN A 273 -13.43 -9.55 20.98
CA ASN A 273 -14.78 -8.97 21.05
C ASN A 273 -15.35 -8.68 19.65
N VAL A 274 -14.75 -9.21 18.59
CA VAL A 274 -15.10 -8.87 17.20
C VAL A 274 -16.58 -9.10 16.89
N VAL A 275 -17.16 -10.25 17.30
CA VAL A 275 -18.57 -10.58 17.05
C VAL A 275 -19.50 -9.50 17.61
N ARG A 276 -19.28 -9.08 18.86
CA ARG A 276 -20.06 -8.01 19.49
C ARG A 276 -19.91 -6.68 18.76
N LYS A 277 -18.70 -6.36 18.34
CA LYS A 277 -18.41 -5.11 17.62
C LYS A 277 -19.02 -5.11 16.22
N LEU A 278 -19.03 -6.25 15.54
CA LEU A 278 -19.71 -6.41 14.25
C LEU A 278 -21.24 -6.23 14.41
N HIS A 279 -21.86 -6.72 15.48
CA HIS A 279 -23.27 -6.42 15.80
C HIS A 279 -23.54 -4.91 15.90
N LEU A 280 -22.67 -4.17 16.57
CA LEU A 280 -22.80 -2.71 16.64
C LEU A 280 -22.56 -2.04 15.29
N ALA A 281 -21.59 -2.56 14.49
CA ALA A 281 -21.36 -2.07 13.13
C ALA A 281 -22.55 -2.31 12.20
N ILE A 282 -23.26 -3.44 12.31
CA ILE A 282 -24.50 -3.70 11.56
C ILE A 282 -25.52 -2.60 11.81
N THR A 283 -25.72 -2.18 13.06
CA THR A 283 -26.65 -1.07 13.40
C THR A 283 -26.27 0.24 12.70
N LEU A 284 -24.98 0.48 12.46
CA LEU A 284 -24.50 1.66 11.73
C LEU A 284 -24.69 1.52 10.22
N LEU A 285 -24.49 0.32 9.68
CA LEU A 285 -24.55 0.01 8.26
C LEU A 285 -26.00 -0.13 7.74
N LEU A 286 -26.94 -0.54 8.58
CA LEU A 286 -28.37 -0.56 8.23
C LEU A 286 -28.99 0.84 8.05
N LYS A 287 -28.26 1.91 8.36
CA LYS A 287 -28.66 3.28 8.03
C LYS A 287 -28.34 3.65 6.57
N ASP A 288 -27.51 2.88 5.91
CA ASP A 288 -27.17 3.08 4.51
C ASP A 288 -28.32 2.53 3.63
N PRO A 289 -28.59 3.15 2.47
CA PRO A 289 -29.69 2.71 1.58
C PRO A 289 -29.51 1.28 1.06
N ASP A 290 -28.28 0.87 0.89
CA ASP A 290 -27.89 -0.48 0.49
C ASP A 290 -27.40 -1.27 1.71
N HIS A 291 -28.15 -2.29 2.08
CA HIS A 291 -27.86 -3.13 3.25
C HIS A 291 -26.74 -4.16 2.99
N THR A 292 -26.12 -4.20 1.82
CA THR A 292 -25.07 -5.15 1.46
C THR A 292 -23.94 -5.19 2.48
N GLN A 293 -23.50 -4.03 2.95
CA GLN A 293 -22.39 -3.97 3.92
C GLN A 293 -22.81 -4.47 5.31
N ALA A 294 -24.09 -4.30 5.67
CA ALA A 294 -24.65 -4.87 6.90
C ALA A 294 -24.70 -6.41 6.83
N VAL A 295 -25.09 -6.96 5.69
CA VAL A 295 -25.07 -8.42 5.44
C VAL A 295 -23.65 -8.97 5.55
N ARG A 296 -22.67 -8.25 5.03
CA ARG A 296 -21.24 -8.64 5.15
C ARG A 296 -20.76 -8.63 6.58
N ALA A 297 -21.10 -7.60 7.35
CA ALA A 297 -20.79 -7.55 8.77
C ALA A 297 -21.42 -8.74 9.51
N ALA A 298 -22.66 -9.12 9.16
CA ALA A 298 -23.36 -10.28 9.70
C ALA A 298 -22.63 -11.59 9.32
N THR A 299 -22.19 -11.72 8.07
CA THR A 299 -21.44 -12.88 7.60
C THR A 299 -20.12 -13.04 8.34
N LEU A 300 -19.37 -11.95 8.52
CA LEU A 300 -18.13 -11.96 9.33
C LEU A 300 -18.44 -12.31 10.80
N ALA A 301 -19.54 -11.83 11.37
CA ALA A 301 -19.95 -12.22 12.73
C ALA A 301 -20.24 -13.71 12.85
N LEU A 302 -20.82 -14.33 11.81
CA LEU A 302 -21.00 -15.79 11.73
C LEU A 302 -19.64 -16.49 11.65
N THR A 303 -18.75 -16.08 10.76
CA THR A 303 -17.41 -16.67 10.57
C THR A 303 -16.59 -16.68 11.88
N HIS A 304 -16.61 -15.56 12.62
CA HIS A 304 -15.89 -15.43 13.89
C HIS A 304 -16.62 -16.00 15.10
N SER A 305 -17.86 -16.49 14.96
CA SER A 305 -18.63 -17.10 16.05
C SER A 305 -18.22 -18.55 16.28
N ARG A 306 -18.15 -18.97 17.55
CA ARG A 306 -17.99 -20.37 17.91
C ARG A 306 -19.26 -21.19 17.68
N ASP A 307 -20.43 -20.58 17.90
CA ASP A 307 -21.76 -21.17 17.72
C ASP A 307 -22.51 -20.34 16.67
N GLN A 308 -22.35 -20.75 15.43
CA GLN A 308 -22.90 -20.02 14.28
C GLN A 308 -24.41 -20.07 14.22
N LYS A 309 -25.05 -21.19 14.64
CA LYS A 309 -26.51 -21.31 14.65
C LYS A 309 -27.14 -20.37 15.68
N LYS A 310 -26.57 -20.32 16.88
CA LYS A 310 -26.99 -19.37 17.90
C LYS A 310 -26.76 -17.92 17.44
N GLN A 311 -25.64 -17.67 16.80
CA GLN A 311 -25.29 -16.36 16.28
C GLN A 311 -26.25 -15.92 15.16
N LEU A 312 -26.64 -16.86 14.25
CA LEU A 312 -27.63 -16.60 13.20
C LEU A 312 -28.98 -16.22 13.80
N ALA A 313 -29.46 -16.99 14.80
CA ALA A 313 -30.73 -16.70 15.48
C ALA A 313 -30.73 -15.30 16.12
N LEU A 314 -29.59 -14.89 16.74
CA LEU A 314 -29.46 -13.53 17.29
C LEU A 314 -29.47 -12.48 16.19
N LEU A 315 -28.76 -12.68 15.07
CA LEU A 315 -28.73 -11.74 13.96
C LEU A 315 -30.12 -11.53 13.34
N ILE A 316 -30.87 -12.60 13.13
CA ILE A 316 -32.26 -12.52 12.61
C ILE A 316 -33.19 -11.80 13.59
N SER A 317 -33.05 -12.09 14.91
CA SER A 317 -33.87 -11.46 15.95
C SER A 317 -33.58 -9.96 16.07
N ASP A 318 -32.29 -9.59 16.09
CA ASP A 318 -31.90 -8.21 16.37
C ASP A 318 -31.93 -7.32 15.11
N PHE A 319 -31.77 -7.93 13.93
CA PHE A 319 -31.71 -7.23 12.63
C PHE A 319 -32.57 -7.91 11.56
N PRO A 320 -33.90 -7.90 11.68
CA PRO A 320 -34.80 -8.58 10.73
C PRO A 320 -34.66 -8.08 9.29
N ALA A 321 -34.23 -6.83 9.09
CA ALA A 321 -33.94 -6.27 7.76
C ALA A 321 -32.86 -7.04 6.98
N LEU A 322 -31.97 -7.78 7.64
CA LEU A 322 -31.00 -8.63 6.95
C LEU A 322 -31.67 -9.72 6.12
N MET A 323 -32.85 -10.22 6.55
CA MET A 323 -33.60 -11.23 5.83
C MET A 323 -34.29 -10.69 4.57
N GLU A 324 -34.26 -9.40 4.31
CA GLU A 324 -34.71 -8.82 3.04
C GLU A 324 -33.66 -8.99 1.92
N HIS A 325 -32.42 -9.33 2.27
CA HIS A 325 -31.33 -9.49 1.33
C HIS A 325 -31.13 -10.97 0.93
N GLU A 326 -31.20 -11.27 -0.37
CA GLU A 326 -31.18 -12.61 -0.94
C GLU A 326 -29.94 -13.42 -0.48
N TRP A 327 -28.75 -12.80 -0.53
CA TRP A 327 -27.51 -13.45 -0.09
C TRP A 327 -27.54 -13.86 1.39
N PHE A 328 -28.12 -13.07 2.28
CA PHE A 328 -28.24 -13.46 3.68
C PHE A 328 -29.24 -14.61 3.89
N GLN A 329 -30.31 -14.67 3.10
CA GLN A 329 -31.26 -15.80 3.10
C GLN A 329 -30.56 -17.09 2.68
N GLU A 330 -29.70 -17.04 1.64
CA GLU A 330 -28.92 -18.19 1.19
C GLU A 330 -27.97 -18.71 2.29
N ILE A 331 -27.26 -17.80 2.99
CA ILE A 331 -26.38 -18.15 4.10
C ILE A 331 -27.17 -18.77 5.24
N ALA A 332 -28.33 -18.20 5.58
CA ALA A 332 -29.20 -18.72 6.65
C ALA A 332 -29.67 -20.14 6.31
N ALA A 333 -30.15 -20.38 5.10
CA ALA A 333 -30.59 -21.70 4.63
C ALA A 333 -29.43 -22.72 4.67
N ALA A 334 -28.26 -22.35 4.17
CA ALA A 334 -27.07 -23.21 4.15
C ALA A 334 -26.65 -23.63 5.58
N LEU A 335 -26.73 -22.70 6.55
CA LEU A 335 -26.39 -23.01 7.96
C LEU A 335 -27.42 -23.87 8.67
N GLU A 336 -28.68 -23.81 8.26
CA GLU A 336 -29.72 -24.70 8.78
C GLU A 336 -29.56 -26.11 8.28
N GLU A 337 -29.21 -26.30 6.99
CA GLU A 337 -29.08 -27.59 6.33
C GLU A 337 -27.77 -28.30 6.66
N SER A 338 -26.67 -27.55 6.89
CA SER A 338 -25.34 -28.15 7.10
C SER A 338 -24.99 -28.30 8.58
N PRO A 339 -24.46 -29.46 8.99
CA PRO A 339 -23.82 -29.62 10.31
C PRO A 339 -22.41 -29.01 10.33
N GLU A 340 -21.82 -28.72 9.17
CA GLU A 340 -20.46 -28.21 9.05
C GLU A 340 -20.41 -26.69 9.33
N ARG A 341 -19.24 -26.25 9.78
CA ARG A 341 -19.00 -24.83 10.04
C ARG A 341 -18.98 -24.06 8.73
N PHE A 342 -19.78 -23.02 8.64
CA PHE A 342 -19.70 -22.06 7.55
C PHE A 342 -18.35 -21.32 7.60
N ALA A 343 -17.67 -21.23 6.47
CA ALA A 343 -16.48 -20.41 6.28
C ALA A 343 -16.71 -19.51 5.05
N LEU A 344 -16.39 -18.26 5.18
CA LEU A 344 -16.56 -17.28 4.09
C LEU A 344 -15.48 -17.45 3.00
N TYR A 345 -14.30 -18.02 3.34
CA TYR A 345 -13.12 -18.20 2.49
C TYR A 345 -12.59 -19.62 2.53
#